data_5f85c7db210a99df297bfbfbe018e3c4
#
_entry.id   5f85c7db210a99df297bfbfbe018e3c4
#
_cell.length_a   1.000
_cell.length_b   1.000
_cell.length_c   1.000
_cell.angle_alpha   90.00
_cell.angle_beta   90.00
_cell.angle_gamma   90.00
#
_symmetry.space_group_name_H-M   'P 1'
#
loop_
_entity.id
_entity.type
_entity.pdbx_description
1 polymer ?
#
loop_
_entity_poly.entity_id
_entity_poly.type
_entity_poly.pdbx_seq_one_letter_code
_entity_poly.pdbx_strand_id
1 'polypeptide(L)'
;SKATFFLVGEILENNPEIIDKILSGEHEIGFHTMKHTRLDSPNFKQKFNEEIKQFDILTSKKSIGFRAPTFSLNKKSSWVIDELVNNNYKYDSSIIPAKTSLYGMPEAEKSPYKITSKNLEKNNGDGKLIEFPLLVTKFLGKTIPAAGGFYLRSLPLGVIKNAIKSYEKENRISTFYIHSWELTPEYIPKIKLPIKNNFITFYKIRKTFSKMESLFNEFEFTSFNSYLNKIKL
;
A
#
# COMPACT_ATOMS: atom_id res chain seq x y z
N SER A 1 3.34 11.28 13.82
CA SER A 1 2.86 10.20 12.94
C SER A 1 4.04 9.45 12.33
N LYS A 2 3.92 8.14 12.16
CA LYS A 2 4.92 7.29 11.49
C LYS A 2 4.27 6.62 10.27
N ALA A 3 5.09 6.23 9.29
CA ALA A 3 4.62 5.64 8.05
C ALA A 3 5.53 4.52 7.60
N THR A 4 5.02 3.64 6.73
CA THR A 4 5.80 2.69 5.95
C THR A 4 5.97 3.23 4.54
N PHE A 5 7.22 3.36 4.10
CA PHE A 5 7.58 3.78 2.77
C PHE A 5 7.83 2.54 1.90
N PHE A 6 6.88 2.21 1.04
CA PHE A 6 7.05 1.17 0.03
C PHE A 6 7.89 1.72 -1.12
N LEU A 7 9.15 1.31 -1.18
CA LEU A 7 10.15 1.88 -2.09
C LEU A 7 10.41 0.98 -3.29
N VAL A 8 10.57 1.61 -4.43
CA VAL A 8 11.06 0.98 -5.67
C VAL A 8 12.59 0.90 -5.56
N GLY A 9 13.16 -0.30 -5.73
CA GLY A 9 14.58 -0.53 -5.51
C GLY A 9 15.50 0.35 -6.36
N GLU A 10 15.18 0.58 -7.63
CA GLU A 10 15.93 1.45 -8.53
C GLU A 10 16.10 2.88 -8.00
N ILE A 11 15.13 3.38 -7.21
CA ILE A 11 15.27 4.68 -6.54
C ILE A 11 16.39 4.64 -5.51
N LEU A 12 16.49 3.54 -4.75
CA LEU A 12 17.52 3.38 -3.73
C LEU A 12 18.92 3.15 -4.31
N GLU A 13 19.01 2.47 -5.45
CA GLU A 13 20.28 2.30 -6.17
C GLU A 13 20.88 3.66 -6.55
N ASN A 14 20.04 4.61 -6.93
CA ASN A 14 20.48 5.95 -7.36
C ASN A 14 20.53 6.98 -6.21
N ASN A 15 19.87 6.70 -5.08
CA ASN A 15 19.74 7.65 -3.96
C ASN A 15 19.76 6.88 -2.62
N PRO A 16 20.87 6.23 -2.25
CA PRO A 16 20.96 5.38 -1.05
C PRO A 16 20.71 6.15 0.25
N GLU A 17 20.98 7.45 0.28
CA GLU A 17 20.77 8.32 1.46
C GLU A 17 19.29 8.45 1.87
N ILE A 18 18.35 8.05 1.00
CA ILE A 18 16.90 8.03 1.32
C ILE A 18 16.61 7.05 2.46
N ILE A 19 17.34 5.93 2.52
CA ILE A 19 17.19 4.92 3.56
C ILE A 19 17.41 5.54 4.94
N ASP A 20 18.55 6.22 5.12
CA ASP A 20 18.90 6.82 6.39
C ASP A 20 17.94 7.95 6.78
N LYS A 21 17.47 8.75 5.82
CA LYS A 21 16.45 9.79 6.06
C LYS A 21 15.13 9.20 6.57
N ILE A 22 14.66 8.09 5.98
CA ILE A 22 13.43 7.43 6.40
C ILE A 22 13.60 6.82 7.79
N LEU A 23 14.69 6.10 8.03
CA LEU A 23 14.93 5.41 9.29
C LEU A 23 15.22 6.36 10.46
N SER A 24 15.94 7.46 10.23
CA SER A 24 16.18 8.49 11.25
C SER A 24 14.88 9.20 11.68
N GLY A 25 13.90 9.25 10.78
CA GLY A 25 12.54 9.69 11.11
C GLY A 25 11.70 8.65 11.85
N GLU A 26 12.27 7.48 12.21
CA GLU A 26 11.57 6.32 12.80
C GLU A 26 10.42 5.82 11.93
N HIS A 27 10.55 6.00 10.63
CA HIS A 27 9.66 5.42 9.63
C HIS A 27 10.15 4.03 9.22
N GLU A 28 9.29 3.29 8.53
CA GLU A 28 9.57 1.94 8.06
C GLU A 28 9.80 1.92 6.55
N ILE A 29 10.63 0.98 6.08
CA ILE A 29 10.84 0.69 4.66
C ILE A 29 10.14 -0.62 4.31
N GLY A 30 9.35 -0.60 3.23
CA GLY A 30 8.73 -1.76 2.61
C GLY A 30 9.17 -1.93 1.15
N PHE A 31 9.10 -3.15 0.64
CA PHE A 31 9.46 -3.49 -0.73
C PHE A 31 8.32 -3.21 -1.72
N HIS A 32 8.64 -2.60 -2.88
CA HIS A 32 7.68 -2.27 -3.94
C HIS A 32 8.19 -2.67 -5.33
N THR A 33 8.85 -3.82 -5.43
CA THR A 33 9.64 -4.33 -6.56
C THR A 33 10.85 -3.43 -6.92
N MET A 34 11.78 -3.95 -7.72
CA MET A 34 12.96 -3.17 -8.11
C MET A 34 12.63 -2.06 -9.11
N LYS A 35 11.69 -2.29 -10.02
CA LYS A 35 11.36 -1.37 -11.14
C LYS A 35 9.87 -1.03 -11.23
N HIS A 36 9.15 -1.08 -10.10
CA HIS A 36 7.69 -0.90 -10.08
C HIS A 36 6.95 -1.85 -11.03
N THR A 37 7.50 -3.07 -11.21
CA THR A 37 6.94 -4.08 -12.11
C THR A 37 5.70 -4.71 -11.49
N ARG A 38 4.60 -4.77 -12.25
CA ARG A 38 3.38 -5.45 -11.81
C ARG A 38 3.61 -6.96 -11.67
N LEU A 39 2.98 -7.58 -10.70
CA LEU A 39 3.10 -9.03 -10.44
C LEU A 39 2.59 -9.90 -11.59
N ASP A 40 1.64 -9.39 -12.39
CA ASP A 40 1.05 -10.08 -13.53
C ASP A 40 1.82 -9.81 -14.85
N SER A 41 2.99 -9.17 -14.79
CA SER A 41 3.84 -8.96 -15.96
C SER A 41 4.46 -10.30 -16.45
N PRO A 42 4.62 -10.49 -17.78
CA PRO A 42 5.23 -11.69 -18.32
C PRO A 42 6.60 -11.99 -17.70
N ASN A 43 6.84 -13.25 -17.34
CA ASN A 43 8.12 -13.75 -16.79
C ASN A 43 8.57 -13.09 -15.47
N PHE A 44 7.72 -12.30 -14.81
CA PHE A 44 8.11 -11.60 -13.59
C PHE A 44 8.26 -12.57 -12.40
N LYS A 45 7.47 -13.63 -12.35
CA LYS A 45 7.57 -14.65 -11.30
C LYS A 45 9.00 -15.20 -11.17
N GLN A 46 9.68 -15.48 -12.29
CA GLN A 46 11.03 -16.05 -12.29
C GLN A 46 12.09 -15.08 -11.75
N LYS A 47 11.84 -13.77 -11.80
CA LYS A 47 12.75 -12.71 -11.36
C LYS A 47 12.48 -12.22 -9.94
N PHE A 48 11.30 -12.48 -9.41
CA PHE A 48 10.84 -11.84 -8.18
C PHE A 48 11.74 -12.14 -6.97
N ASN A 49 12.18 -13.39 -6.82
CA ASN A 49 13.07 -13.77 -5.72
C ASN A 49 14.46 -13.12 -5.83
N GLU A 50 14.95 -12.89 -7.05
CA GLU A 50 16.18 -12.14 -7.28
C GLU A 50 16.00 -10.66 -6.91
N GLU A 51 14.87 -10.05 -7.29
CA GLU A 51 14.54 -8.68 -6.92
C GLU A 51 14.43 -8.50 -5.39
N ILE A 52 13.85 -9.46 -4.66
CA ILE A 52 13.85 -9.43 -3.19
C ILE A 52 15.28 -9.40 -2.66
N LYS A 53 16.15 -10.29 -3.13
CA LYS A 53 17.55 -10.35 -2.66
C LYS A 53 18.30 -9.05 -2.95
N GLN A 54 18.10 -8.45 -4.11
CA GLN A 54 18.68 -7.15 -4.45
C GLN A 54 18.19 -6.06 -3.49
N PHE A 55 16.91 -5.99 -3.24
CA PHE A 55 16.32 -5.02 -2.31
C PHE A 55 16.81 -5.24 -0.87
N ASP A 56 16.93 -6.49 -0.42
CA ASP A 56 17.45 -6.84 0.89
C ASP A 56 18.91 -6.40 1.07
N ILE A 57 19.73 -6.51 0.03
CA ILE A 57 21.11 -5.98 0.05
C ILE A 57 21.10 -4.46 0.19
N LEU A 58 20.33 -3.75 -0.62
CA LEU A 58 20.23 -2.29 -0.58
C LEU A 58 19.74 -1.77 0.79
N THR A 59 18.80 -2.46 1.40
CA THR A 59 18.20 -2.05 2.68
C THR A 59 18.84 -2.70 3.91
N SER A 60 19.89 -3.50 3.74
CA SER A 60 20.51 -4.30 4.82
C SER A 60 19.48 -5.17 5.56
N LYS A 61 18.54 -5.77 4.83
CA LYS A 61 17.44 -6.62 5.32
C LYS A 61 16.51 -5.94 6.34
N LYS A 62 16.35 -4.65 6.25
CA LYS A 62 15.45 -3.88 7.15
C LYS A 62 13.98 -3.90 6.71
N SER A 63 13.67 -4.45 5.53
CA SER A 63 12.29 -4.57 5.03
C SER A 63 11.68 -5.90 5.43
N ILE A 64 10.46 -5.83 5.97
CA ILE A 64 9.64 -7.00 6.33
C ILE A 64 8.24 -6.94 5.71
N GLY A 65 7.97 -5.92 4.93
CA GLY A 65 6.68 -5.65 4.31
C GLY A 65 6.76 -5.45 2.81
N PHE A 66 5.68 -5.82 2.14
CA PHE A 66 5.55 -5.71 0.70
C PHE A 66 4.26 -4.99 0.31
N ARG A 67 4.30 -4.31 -0.84
CA ARG A 67 3.12 -3.83 -1.56
C ARG A 67 3.31 -4.06 -3.05
N ALA A 68 2.34 -4.70 -3.69
CA ALA A 68 2.37 -4.92 -5.13
C ALA A 68 2.17 -3.60 -5.90
N PRO A 69 3.01 -3.29 -6.89
CA PRO A 69 2.78 -2.17 -7.79
C PRO A 69 1.39 -2.19 -8.41
N THR A 70 0.72 -1.02 -8.40
CA THR A 70 -0.65 -0.84 -8.88
C THR A 70 -1.67 -1.84 -8.31
N PHE A 71 -1.43 -2.33 -7.07
CA PHE A 71 -2.28 -3.33 -6.41
C PHE A 71 -2.53 -4.56 -7.29
N SER A 72 -1.47 -5.04 -7.97
CA SER A 72 -1.55 -6.12 -8.96
C SER A 72 -1.61 -7.53 -8.37
N LEU A 73 -1.74 -7.65 -7.04
CA LEU A 73 -2.00 -8.95 -6.40
C LEU A 73 -3.40 -9.45 -6.78
N ASN A 74 -3.46 -10.65 -7.34
CA ASN A 74 -4.69 -11.34 -7.73
C ASN A 74 -4.46 -12.85 -7.76
N LYS A 75 -5.49 -13.66 -8.11
CA LYS A 75 -5.38 -15.13 -8.13
C LYS A 75 -4.27 -15.66 -9.04
N LYS A 76 -3.94 -14.96 -10.15
CA LYS A 76 -2.86 -15.37 -11.07
C LYS A 76 -1.47 -15.03 -10.53
N SER A 77 -1.37 -14.04 -9.67
CA SER A 77 -0.12 -13.58 -9.05
C SER A 77 0.01 -14.01 -7.58
N SER A 78 -0.87 -14.87 -7.07
CA SER A 78 -0.87 -15.33 -5.66
C SER A 78 0.41 -16.09 -5.25
N TRP A 79 1.17 -16.60 -6.20
CA TRP A 79 2.48 -17.21 -6.00
C TRP A 79 3.44 -16.29 -5.21
N VAL A 80 3.23 -14.98 -5.28
CA VAL A 80 4.08 -14.00 -4.56
C VAL A 80 4.01 -14.20 -3.05
N ILE A 81 2.90 -14.68 -2.52
CA ILE A 81 2.73 -14.92 -1.07
C ILE A 81 3.74 -15.96 -0.57
N ASP A 82 3.91 -17.07 -1.32
CA ASP A 82 4.87 -18.10 -0.97
C ASP A 82 6.31 -17.56 -1.05
N GLU A 83 6.64 -16.77 -2.07
CA GLU A 83 7.96 -16.13 -2.19
C GLU A 83 8.25 -15.15 -1.05
N LEU A 84 7.27 -14.34 -0.66
CA LEU A 84 7.40 -13.42 0.47
C LEU A 84 7.63 -14.17 1.80
N VAL A 85 6.85 -15.23 2.05
CA VAL A 85 7.00 -16.08 3.24
C VAL A 85 8.38 -16.74 3.27
N ASN A 86 8.85 -17.29 2.14
CA ASN A 86 10.15 -17.94 2.02
C ASN A 86 11.33 -16.97 2.26
N ASN A 87 11.13 -15.66 2.01
CA ASN A 87 12.09 -14.60 2.27
C ASN A 87 11.85 -13.87 3.60
N ASN A 88 11.06 -14.47 4.53
CA ASN A 88 10.78 -13.95 5.87
C ASN A 88 10.02 -12.62 5.94
N TYR A 89 9.33 -12.21 4.90
CA TYR A 89 8.40 -11.09 4.96
C TYR A 89 7.26 -11.41 5.93
N LYS A 90 6.75 -10.42 6.61
CA LYS A 90 5.75 -10.56 7.67
C LYS A 90 4.37 -10.11 7.23
N TYR A 91 4.31 -9.14 6.32
CA TYR A 91 3.04 -8.60 5.86
C TYR A 91 3.07 -8.16 4.39
N ASP A 92 1.89 -8.10 3.83
CA ASP A 92 1.55 -7.47 2.54
C ASP A 92 0.48 -6.40 2.75
N SER A 93 0.40 -5.44 1.86
CA SER A 93 -0.66 -4.45 1.80
C SER A 93 -1.03 -4.14 0.35
N SER A 94 -1.55 -5.14 -0.33
CA SER A 94 -1.84 -5.08 -1.77
C SER A 94 -3.31 -5.25 -2.11
N ILE A 95 -4.17 -5.60 -1.14
CA ILE A 95 -5.57 -5.91 -1.39
C ILE A 95 -6.48 -4.73 -1.08
N ILE A 96 -7.39 -4.46 -2.01
CA ILE A 96 -8.46 -3.48 -1.85
C ILE A 96 -9.79 -4.21 -1.81
N PRO A 97 -10.52 -4.22 -0.68
CA PRO A 97 -11.81 -4.91 -0.53
C PRO A 97 -12.95 -4.17 -1.24
N ALA A 98 -12.78 -3.87 -2.52
CA ALA A 98 -13.76 -3.20 -3.35
C ALA A 98 -13.53 -3.55 -4.82
N LYS A 99 -14.59 -3.49 -5.63
CA LYS A 99 -14.49 -3.65 -7.07
C LYS A 99 -14.09 -2.33 -7.72
N THR A 100 -12.99 -2.32 -8.46
CA THR A 100 -12.57 -1.18 -9.29
C THR A 100 -12.36 -1.63 -10.74
N SER A 101 -12.07 -0.69 -11.63
CA SER A 101 -11.80 -1.03 -13.04
C SER A 101 -10.43 -1.66 -13.29
N LEU A 102 -9.49 -1.52 -12.37
CA LEU A 102 -8.09 -1.92 -12.55
C LEU A 102 -7.64 -3.02 -11.58
N TYR A 103 -8.26 -3.09 -10.38
CA TYR A 103 -7.83 -3.96 -9.29
C TYR A 103 -8.97 -4.15 -8.28
N GLY A 104 -8.73 -4.96 -7.26
CA GLY A 104 -9.62 -5.14 -6.12
C GLY A 104 -10.16 -6.55 -5.98
N MET A 105 -10.43 -6.90 -4.73
CA MET A 105 -11.01 -8.17 -4.28
C MET A 105 -12.19 -7.87 -3.37
N PRO A 106 -13.42 -7.70 -3.90
CA PRO A 106 -14.57 -7.24 -3.13
C PRO A 106 -14.95 -8.15 -1.96
N GLU A 107 -14.63 -9.44 -2.06
CA GLU A 107 -14.91 -10.45 -1.03
C GLU A 107 -13.82 -10.53 0.06
N ALA A 108 -12.72 -9.77 -0.08
CA ALA A 108 -11.64 -9.78 0.90
C ALA A 108 -12.07 -9.19 2.25
N GLU A 109 -11.39 -9.64 3.30
CA GLU A 109 -11.57 -9.08 4.65
C GLU A 109 -11.20 -7.59 4.67
N LYS A 110 -11.80 -6.84 5.60
CA LYS A 110 -11.60 -5.39 5.75
C LYS A 110 -10.72 -5.01 6.93
N SER A 111 -10.29 -5.98 7.70
CA SER A 111 -9.35 -5.84 8.82
C SER A 111 -8.11 -6.67 8.52
N PRO A 112 -6.97 -6.47 9.17
CA PRO A 112 -5.80 -7.32 8.97
C PRO A 112 -6.12 -8.80 9.19
N TYR A 113 -5.62 -9.65 8.30
CA TYR A 113 -5.88 -11.08 8.32
C TYR A 113 -4.74 -11.88 7.70
N LYS A 114 -4.62 -13.15 8.06
CA LYS A 114 -3.59 -14.06 7.53
C LYS A 114 -4.02 -14.60 6.16
N ILE A 115 -3.10 -14.55 5.20
CA ILE A 115 -3.31 -15.04 3.83
C ILE A 115 -2.35 -16.16 3.45
N THR A 116 -2.73 -16.92 2.43
CA THR A 116 -1.90 -17.91 1.75
C THR A 116 -2.04 -17.73 0.24
N SER A 117 -1.12 -18.33 -0.54
CA SER A 117 -1.23 -18.33 -2.01
C SER A 117 -2.50 -18.98 -2.55
N LYS A 118 -3.14 -19.85 -1.74
CA LYS A 118 -4.41 -20.53 -2.09
C LYS A 118 -5.64 -19.72 -1.69
N ASN A 119 -5.51 -18.80 -0.71
CA ASN A 119 -6.61 -17.98 -0.23
C ASN A 119 -6.13 -16.57 0.10
N LEU A 120 -6.47 -15.63 -0.77
CA LEU A 120 -6.13 -14.21 -0.64
C LEU A 120 -7.26 -13.38 0.00
N GLU A 121 -8.47 -13.91 0.11
CA GLU A 121 -9.66 -13.11 0.42
C GLU A 121 -10.16 -13.28 1.85
N LYS A 122 -9.88 -14.44 2.46
CA LYS A 122 -10.38 -14.78 3.80
C LYS A 122 -9.26 -15.15 4.74
N ASN A 123 -9.48 -14.86 6.02
CA ASN A 123 -8.53 -15.23 7.05
C ASN A 123 -8.26 -16.75 7.04
N ASN A 124 -6.97 -17.10 7.02
CA ASN A 124 -6.52 -18.47 7.06
C ASN A 124 -5.56 -18.62 8.26
N GLY A 125 -5.95 -19.41 9.26
CA GLY A 125 -5.16 -19.64 10.48
C GLY A 125 -3.74 -20.16 10.22
N ASP A 126 -3.52 -20.90 9.13
CA ASP A 126 -2.21 -21.43 8.73
C ASP A 126 -1.36 -20.41 7.97
N GLY A 127 -1.92 -19.26 7.61
CA GLY A 127 -1.21 -18.19 6.90
C GLY A 127 -0.09 -17.60 7.76
N LYS A 128 1.09 -17.45 7.14
CA LYS A 128 2.28 -16.84 7.76
C LYS A 128 2.47 -15.39 7.39
N LEU A 129 1.75 -14.90 6.39
CA LEU A 129 1.78 -13.50 5.94
C LEU A 129 0.49 -12.80 6.32
N ILE A 130 0.60 -11.60 6.89
CA ILE A 130 -0.55 -10.77 7.26
C ILE A 130 -0.84 -9.80 6.12
N GLU A 131 -2.05 -9.80 5.61
CA GLU A 131 -2.55 -8.76 4.71
C GLU A 131 -3.10 -7.59 5.52
N PHE A 132 -2.70 -6.38 5.14
CA PHE A 132 -3.28 -5.12 5.61
C PHE A 132 -4.13 -4.50 4.49
N PRO A 133 -5.41 -4.86 4.40
CA PRO A 133 -6.27 -4.39 3.31
C PRO A 133 -6.51 -2.89 3.40
N LEU A 134 -6.64 -2.24 2.25
CA LEU A 134 -6.87 -0.81 2.18
C LEU A 134 -8.27 -0.43 2.65
N LEU A 135 -8.37 0.75 3.28
CA LEU A 135 -9.63 1.32 3.74
C LEU A 135 -10.64 1.44 2.59
N VAL A 136 -11.83 0.92 2.83
CA VAL A 136 -13.00 1.06 1.95
C VAL A 136 -14.19 1.63 2.72
N THR A 137 -15.13 2.22 2.00
CA THR A 137 -16.37 2.75 2.58
C THR A 137 -17.56 2.49 1.68
N LYS A 138 -18.77 2.54 2.24
CA LYS A 138 -20.00 2.58 1.45
C LYS A 138 -20.28 4.03 1.04
N PHE A 139 -20.44 4.25 -0.25
CA PHE A 139 -20.82 5.53 -0.80
C PHE A 139 -21.82 5.33 -1.94
N LEU A 140 -22.98 5.98 -1.86
CA LEU A 140 -24.10 5.81 -2.79
C LEU A 140 -24.44 4.32 -3.04
N GLY A 141 -24.52 3.52 -1.98
CA GLY A 141 -24.88 2.10 -2.03
C GLY A 141 -23.77 1.15 -2.51
N LYS A 142 -22.60 1.65 -2.91
CA LYS A 142 -21.47 0.84 -3.41
C LYS A 142 -20.29 0.88 -2.44
N THR A 143 -19.59 -0.24 -2.32
CA THR A 143 -18.27 -0.25 -1.64
C THR A 143 -17.23 0.31 -2.57
N ILE A 144 -16.54 1.37 -2.13
CA ILE A 144 -15.48 2.05 -2.89
C ILE A 144 -14.22 2.22 -2.03
N PRO A 145 -13.03 2.31 -2.62
CA PRO A 145 -11.83 2.67 -1.89
C PRO A 145 -11.95 4.07 -1.26
N ALA A 146 -11.39 4.22 -0.05
CA ALA A 146 -11.31 5.49 0.66
C ALA A 146 -9.89 5.76 1.21
N ALA A 147 -8.93 4.97 0.75
CA ALA A 147 -7.60 4.83 1.37
C ALA A 147 -6.53 5.77 0.84
N GLY A 148 -6.79 6.62 -0.11
CA GLY A 148 -5.76 7.50 -0.67
C GLY A 148 -5.82 7.64 -2.19
N GLY A 149 -4.74 8.14 -2.80
CA GLY A 149 -4.64 8.33 -4.24
C GLY A 149 -5.79 9.17 -4.83
N PHE A 150 -6.32 8.75 -5.97
CA PHE A 150 -7.46 9.39 -6.62
C PHE A 150 -8.67 9.57 -5.69
N TYR A 151 -8.96 8.59 -4.81
CA TYR A 151 -10.12 8.65 -3.91
C TYR A 151 -9.95 9.70 -2.81
N LEU A 152 -8.74 9.90 -2.27
CA LEU A 152 -8.46 11.02 -1.35
C LEU A 152 -8.79 12.36 -2.01
N ARG A 153 -8.45 12.51 -3.28
CA ARG A 153 -8.62 13.76 -4.00
C ARG A 153 -10.06 14.01 -4.47
N SER A 154 -10.76 12.94 -4.87
CA SER A 154 -12.11 13.02 -5.46
C SER A 154 -13.24 13.02 -4.43
N LEU A 155 -13.11 12.24 -3.35
CA LEU A 155 -14.13 12.17 -2.32
C LEU A 155 -14.15 13.42 -1.43
N PRO A 156 -15.33 13.82 -0.91
CA PRO A 156 -15.41 14.77 0.19
C PRO A 156 -14.60 14.28 1.39
N LEU A 157 -13.85 15.17 2.04
CA LEU A 157 -12.99 14.78 3.18
C LEU A 157 -13.80 14.17 4.33
N GLY A 158 -15.03 14.66 4.57
CA GLY A 158 -15.93 14.10 5.57
C GLY A 158 -16.28 12.62 5.33
N VAL A 159 -16.39 12.19 4.07
CA VAL A 159 -16.63 10.77 3.75
C VAL A 159 -15.43 9.91 4.19
N ILE A 160 -14.21 10.38 3.95
CA ILE A 160 -12.99 9.68 4.34
C ILE A 160 -12.86 9.64 5.87
N LYS A 161 -13.05 10.77 6.55
CA LYS A 161 -13.04 10.85 8.03
C LYS A 161 -14.07 9.92 8.66
N ASN A 162 -15.28 9.90 8.13
CA ASN A 162 -16.33 9.00 8.61
C ASN A 162 -16.00 7.52 8.36
N ALA A 163 -15.33 7.21 7.25
CA ALA A 163 -14.85 5.85 6.99
C ALA A 163 -13.83 5.40 8.05
N ILE A 164 -12.82 6.23 8.37
CA ILE A 164 -11.83 5.95 9.42
C ILE A 164 -12.54 5.77 10.78
N LYS A 165 -13.39 6.72 11.19
CA LYS A 165 -14.16 6.63 12.44
C LYS A 165 -15.04 5.40 12.53
N SER A 166 -15.60 4.93 11.41
CA SER A 166 -16.40 3.70 11.39
C SER A 166 -15.55 2.48 11.70
N TYR A 167 -14.31 2.43 11.19
CA TYR A 167 -13.38 1.34 11.52
C TYR A 167 -12.96 1.40 12.99
N GLU A 168 -12.63 2.57 13.51
CA GLU A 168 -12.27 2.76 14.92
C GLU A 168 -13.39 2.31 15.88
N LYS A 169 -14.65 2.66 15.57
CA LYS A 169 -15.82 2.22 16.36
C LYS A 169 -15.98 0.70 16.43
N GLU A 170 -15.51 0.01 15.42
CA GLU A 170 -15.52 -1.46 15.33
C GLU A 170 -14.20 -2.08 15.81
N ASN A 171 -13.33 -1.30 16.48
CA ASN A 171 -11.99 -1.69 16.91
C ASN A 171 -11.13 -2.24 15.76
N ARG A 172 -11.31 -1.72 14.56
CA ARG A 172 -10.53 -2.05 13.36
C ARG A 172 -9.57 -0.92 13.02
N ILE A 173 -8.41 -1.28 12.50
CA ILE A 173 -7.50 -0.29 11.90
C ILE A 173 -7.89 -0.04 10.45
N SER A 174 -7.54 1.14 9.98
CA SER A 174 -7.68 1.52 8.57
C SER A 174 -6.30 1.71 7.93
N THR A 175 -6.06 1.03 6.82
CA THR A 175 -4.86 1.23 6.01
C THR A 175 -5.09 2.34 5.01
N PHE A 176 -4.21 3.36 5.07
CA PHE A 176 -4.25 4.53 4.19
C PHE A 176 -2.95 4.63 3.40
N TYR A 177 -2.97 5.14 2.17
CA TYR A 177 -1.78 5.33 1.36
C TYR A 177 -1.79 6.64 0.58
N ILE A 178 -0.61 7.10 0.24
CA ILE A 178 -0.39 8.28 -0.59
C ILE A 178 0.91 8.08 -1.37
N HIS A 179 0.99 8.64 -2.56
CA HIS A 179 2.24 8.70 -3.28
C HIS A 179 2.98 10.00 -2.96
N SER A 180 4.31 9.97 -2.87
CA SER A 180 5.13 11.15 -2.57
C SER A 180 4.86 12.31 -3.54
N TRP A 181 4.73 12.02 -4.84
CA TRP A 181 4.45 13.04 -5.87
C TRP A 181 3.08 13.73 -5.72
N GLU A 182 2.13 13.13 -4.99
CA GLU A 182 0.84 13.78 -4.69
C GLU A 182 0.97 14.88 -3.63
N LEU A 183 2.03 14.84 -2.81
CA LEU A 183 2.33 15.87 -1.81
C LEU A 183 3.15 17.03 -2.38
N THR A 184 3.91 16.77 -3.42
CA THR A 184 4.86 17.71 -4.05
C THR A 184 4.58 17.85 -5.54
N PRO A 185 3.36 18.28 -5.93
CA PRO A 185 2.94 18.32 -7.34
C PRO A 185 3.77 19.26 -8.21
N GLU A 186 4.49 20.20 -7.61
CA GLU A 186 5.39 21.13 -8.29
C GLU A 186 6.62 20.45 -8.91
N TYR A 187 7.03 19.31 -8.39
CA TYR A 187 8.16 18.52 -8.89
C TYR A 187 7.78 17.45 -9.92
N ILE A 188 6.50 17.33 -10.25
CA ILE A 188 6.06 16.33 -11.25
C ILE A 188 6.54 16.77 -12.63
N PRO A 189 7.28 15.92 -13.37
CA PRO A 189 7.67 16.24 -14.73
C PRO A 189 6.43 16.37 -15.62
N LYS A 190 6.52 17.24 -16.64
CA LYS A 190 5.46 17.39 -17.65
C LYS A 190 5.42 16.12 -18.51
N ILE A 191 4.48 15.23 -18.24
CA ILE A 191 4.25 14.00 -18.98
C ILE A 191 2.96 14.11 -19.80
N LYS A 192 2.98 13.59 -21.02
CA LYS A 192 1.78 13.47 -21.85
C LYS A 192 1.08 12.14 -21.51
N LEU A 193 -0.11 12.21 -20.98
CA LEU A 193 -0.95 11.04 -20.69
C LEU A 193 -2.23 11.07 -21.54
N PRO A 194 -2.83 9.92 -21.85
CA PRO A 194 -4.19 9.86 -22.37
C PRO A 194 -5.16 10.63 -21.45
N ILE A 195 -6.18 11.27 -22.01
CA ILE A 195 -7.09 12.17 -21.29
C ILE A 195 -7.63 11.56 -20.00
N LYS A 196 -8.10 10.32 -20.05
CA LYS A 196 -8.62 9.57 -18.88
C LYS A 196 -7.54 9.41 -17.80
N ASN A 197 -6.34 9.01 -18.18
CA ASN A 197 -5.23 8.81 -17.25
C ASN A 197 -4.76 10.13 -16.66
N ASN A 198 -4.67 11.18 -17.48
CA ASN A 198 -4.35 12.54 -17.06
C ASN A 198 -5.33 13.03 -16.00
N PHE A 199 -6.64 12.85 -16.23
CA PHE A 199 -7.67 13.20 -15.25
C PHE A 199 -7.48 12.43 -13.94
N ILE A 200 -7.36 11.10 -13.97
CA ILE A 200 -7.19 10.28 -12.76
C ILE A 200 -5.92 10.68 -12.00
N THR A 201 -4.83 10.95 -12.72
CA THR A 201 -3.52 11.27 -12.12
C THR A 201 -3.51 12.65 -11.48
N PHE A 202 -4.08 13.68 -12.14
CA PHE A 202 -3.88 15.07 -11.72
C PHE A 202 -5.13 15.74 -11.12
N TYR A 203 -6.29 15.08 -11.14
CA TYR A 203 -7.51 15.66 -10.58
C TYR A 203 -7.32 16.12 -9.13
N LYS A 204 -7.50 17.41 -8.90
CA LYS A 204 -7.38 18.10 -7.60
C LYS A 204 -6.08 17.79 -6.82
N ILE A 205 -4.98 17.49 -7.51
CA ILE A 205 -3.72 17.09 -6.87
C ILE A 205 -3.21 18.10 -5.84
N ARG A 206 -3.35 19.41 -6.11
CA ARG A 206 -2.95 20.49 -5.19
C ARG A 206 -3.73 20.49 -3.86
N LYS A 207 -4.84 19.76 -3.76
CA LYS A 207 -5.62 19.61 -2.51
C LYS A 207 -5.15 18.44 -1.66
N THR A 208 -4.21 17.64 -2.11
CA THR A 208 -3.77 16.44 -1.41
C THR A 208 -3.11 16.79 -0.08
N PHE A 209 -2.16 17.73 -0.09
CA PHE A 209 -1.43 18.12 1.11
C PHE A 209 -2.38 18.61 2.21
N SER A 210 -3.26 19.56 1.91
CA SER A 210 -4.21 20.10 2.91
C SER A 210 -5.20 19.06 3.44
N LYS A 211 -5.59 18.07 2.61
CA LYS A 211 -6.42 16.96 3.08
C LYS A 211 -5.65 16.03 4.00
N MET A 212 -4.39 15.70 3.68
CA MET A 212 -3.53 14.90 4.55
C MET A 212 -3.25 15.60 5.87
N GLU A 213 -2.91 16.89 5.85
CA GLU A 213 -2.75 17.70 7.05
C GLU A 213 -3.99 17.62 7.96
N SER A 214 -5.19 17.76 7.38
CA SER A 214 -6.44 17.62 8.13
C SER A 214 -6.66 16.22 8.71
N LEU A 215 -6.18 15.16 8.06
CA LEU A 215 -6.23 13.80 8.58
C LEU A 215 -5.20 13.60 9.70
N PHE A 216 -3.97 14.09 9.55
CA PHE A 216 -2.93 14.02 10.59
C PHE A 216 -3.28 14.78 11.87
N ASN A 217 -4.07 15.87 11.76
CA ASN A 217 -4.56 16.63 12.92
C ASN A 217 -5.70 15.92 13.68
N GLU A 218 -6.37 14.92 13.09
CA GLU A 218 -7.52 14.26 13.69
C GLU A 218 -7.27 12.79 14.05
N PHE A 219 -6.36 12.12 13.32
CA PHE A 219 -6.11 10.68 13.47
C PHE A 219 -4.63 10.41 13.72
N GLU A 220 -4.34 9.40 14.55
CA GLU A 220 -2.99 8.90 14.75
C GLU A 220 -2.62 7.91 13.63
N PHE A 221 -1.43 8.12 13.04
CA PHE A 221 -0.88 7.22 12.02
C PHE A 221 0.40 6.54 12.53
N THR A 222 0.51 5.25 12.26
CA THR A 222 1.67 4.44 12.62
C THR A 222 2.14 3.58 11.43
N SER A 223 3.37 3.08 11.47
CA SER A 223 3.86 2.12 10.49
C SER A 223 3.28 0.72 10.73
N PHE A 224 3.30 -0.14 9.72
CA PHE A 224 2.81 -1.52 9.84
C PHE A 224 3.61 -2.31 10.88
N ASN A 225 4.95 -2.19 10.86
CA ASN A 225 5.80 -2.89 11.83
C ASN A 225 5.52 -2.43 13.26
N SER A 226 5.37 -1.12 13.48
CA SER A 226 5.00 -0.60 14.80
C SER A 226 3.65 -1.13 15.28
N TYR A 227 2.69 -1.29 14.37
CA TYR A 227 1.40 -1.89 14.69
C TYR A 227 1.54 -3.38 15.01
N LEU A 228 2.26 -4.16 14.20
CA LEU A 228 2.49 -5.59 14.43
C LEU A 228 3.13 -5.85 15.79
N ASN A 229 4.10 -5.03 16.19
CA ASN A 229 4.75 -5.15 17.50
C ASN A 229 3.80 -4.86 18.68
N LYS A 230 2.79 -3.99 18.48
CA LYS A 230 1.78 -3.70 19.51
C LYS A 230 0.80 -4.86 19.73
N ILE A 231 0.40 -5.55 18.67
CA ILE A 231 -0.63 -6.61 18.74
C ILE A 231 -0.06 -8.01 19.01
N LYS A 232 1.26 -8.18 19.09
CA LYS A 232 1.95 -9.47 19.37
C LYS A 232 1.40 -10.66 18.55
N LEU A 233 1.14 -10.44 17.25
CA LEU A 233 0.72 -11.49 16.31
C LEU A 233 1.91 -12.31 15.84
#